data_a6e2e6d1237590aeb344d7ca2d76c373
#
_entry.id   a6e2e6d1237590aeb344d7ca2d76c373
#
_cell.length_a   1.000
_cell.length_b   1.000
_cell.length_c   1.000
_cell.angle_alpha   90.00
_cell.angle_beta   90.00
_cell.angle_gamma   90.00
#
_symmetry.space_group_name_H-M   'P 1'
#
loop_
_entity.id
_entity.type
_entity.pdbx_description
1 polymer ?
#
loop_
_entity_poly.entity_id
_entity_poly.type
_entity_poly.pdbx_seq_one_letter_code
_entity_poly.pdbx_strand_id
1 'polypeptide(L)'
;MSEIPEKIFDAAIVGLGPSGATLARLLAVRGLSVVAVDRKKSDPDSGGFQKPCGGLLAEDAQRSLSRQGLSLPKSVLADPQLFSVRTIDLRTARERTYRRFYINMNRHRFDLGLKSLIPVSATVFHDATVRNFSRNENGIFELSVYAEHEEKRVFARTLVGADGASSIIRRKLFPEHKIRDYTAVQQWFSDEQTRPLYACFFDDRLTDCYGWAVSKDGELVFGAAFPREDSSKAYELFRERAERFGFSLKKPVRTEACRVLRPEKMSDFVLGDGNGAFLIGEAAGMISPSSLEGMSYAMDSAEILADILSGAGTLAPEKFPELAEHYRKRSRKLRLKLLTKILKNPFMYQPTLRNLVMRSGIAAERVKIDN
;
A
#
# COMPACT_ATOMS: atom_id res chain seq x y z
N MET A 1 -23.59 15.20 31.95
CA MET A 1 -24.22 15.73 30.73
C MET A 1 -23.15 15.59 29.64
N SER A 2 -23.35 14.73 28.66
CA SER A 2 -22.44 14.63 27.50
C SER A 2 -22.56 15.91 26.68
N GLU A 3 -21.48 16.67 26.54
CA GLU A 3 -21.45 17.84 25.64
C GLU A 3 -21.91 17.39 24.26
N ILE A 4 -22.89 18.10 23.70
CA ILE A 4 -23.33 17.88 22.33
C ILE A 4 -22.15 18.28 21.44
N PRO A 5 -21.63 17.39 20.57
CA PRO A 5 -20.49 17.73 19.72
C PRO A 5 -20.84 18.88 18.79
N GLU A 6 -19.98 19.90 18.69
CA GLU A 6 -20.16 21.04 17.79
C GLU A 6 -20.34 20.66 16.33
N LYS A 7 -19.72 19.56 15.90
CA LYS A 7 -19.79 19.08 14.51
C LYS A 7 -19.69 17.55 14.44
N ILE A 8 -20.64 16.94 13.73
CA ILE A 8 -20.60 15.51 13.39
C ILE A 8 -20.32 15.40 11.89
N PHE A 9 -19.19 14.79 11.52
CA PHE A 9 -18.85 14.52 10.12
C PHE A 9 -19.61 13.30 9.60
N ASP A 10 -19.80 13.23 8.27
CA ASP A 10 -20.36 12.04 7.64
C ASP A 10 -19.35 10.88 7.68
N ALA A 11 -18.07 11.19 7.46
CA ALA A 11 -17.02 10.19 7.48
C ALA A 11 -15.74 10.69 8.18
N ALA A 12 -15.20 9.85 9.09
CA ALA A 12 -13.84 9.97 9.60
C ALA A 12 -12.93 8.95 8.92
N ILE A 13 -11.84 9.39 8.32
CA ILE A 13 -10.89 8.55 7.58
C ILE A 13 -9.56 8.56 8.30
N VAL A 14 -9.07 7.37 8.67
CA VAL A 14 -7.78 7.19 9.36
C VAL A 14 -6.73 6.67 8.39
N GLY A 15 -5.72 7.50 8.11
CA GLY A 15 -4.67 7.26 7.13
C GLY A 15 -4.99 7.85 5.76
N LEU A 16 -4.05 8.65 5.21
CA LEU A 16 -4.14 9.26 3.89
C LEU A 16 -3.03 8.76 2.95
N GLY A 17 -2.82 7.44 2.92
CA GLY A 17 -2.17 6.78 1.80
C GLY A 17 -3.08 6.75 0.56
N PRO A 18 -2.73 6.00 -0.49
CA PRO A 18 -3.52 5.98 -1.74
C PRO A 18 -5.01 5.68 -1.54
N SER A 19 -5.39 4.81 -0.59
CA SER A 19 -6.81 4.52 -0.34
C SER A 19 -7.53 5.67 0.37
N GLY A 20 -6.97 6.17 1.47
CA GLY A 20 -7.64 7.21 2.25
C GLY A 20 -7.69 8.56 1.56
N ALA A 21 -6.62 8.96 0.86
CA ALA A 21 -6.61 10.20 0.09
C ALA A 21 -7.62 10.14 -1.08
N THR A 22 -7.70 9.00 -1.78
CA THR A 22 -8.70 8.79 -2.82
C THR A 22 -10.12 8.88 -2.26
N LEU A 23 -10.38 8.19 -1.14
CA LEU A 23 -11.71 8.22 -0.52
C LEU A 23 -12.09 9.62 -0.03
N ALA A 24 -11.19 10.30 0.69
CA ALA A 24 -11.44 11.65 1.22
C ALA A 24 -11.78 12.62 0.09
N ARG A 25 -11.01 12.60 -1.01
CA ARG A 25 -11.27 13.40 -2.20
C ARG A 25 -12.65 13.11 -2.80
N LEU A 26 -12.96 11.83 -3.04
CA LEU A 26 -14.20 11.45 -3.71
C LEU A 26 -15.45 11.78 -2.89
N LEU A 27 -15.41 11.54 -1.57
CA LEU A 27 -16.53 11.88 -0.67
C LEU A 27 -16.73 13.39 -0.58
N ALA A 28 -15.65 14.17 -0.40
CA ALA A 28 -15.73 15.62 -0.30
C ALA A 28 -16.22 16.27 -1.61
N VAL A 29 -15.75 15.81 -2.78
CA VAL A 29 -16.26 16.28 -4.09
C VAL A 29 -17.75 15.98 -4.26
N ARG A 30 -18.24 14.91 -3.64
CA ARG A 30 -19.66 14.51 -3.68
C ARG A 30 -20.50 15.13 -2.57
N GLY A 31 -19.96 16.10 -1.83
CA GLY A 31 -20.69 16.90 -0.86
C GLY A 31 -20.80 16.31 0.55
N LEU A 32 -20.14 15.18 0.86
CA LEU A 32 -20.10 14.66 2.22
C LEU A 32 -19.11 15.47 3.07
N SER A 33 -19.46 15.69 4.33
CA SER A 33 -18.56 16.28 5.32
C SER A 33 -17.52 15.23 5.78
N VAL A 34 -16.26 15.49 5.50
CA VAL A 34 -15.15 14.55 5.74
C VAL A 34 -14.16 15.12 6.73
N VAL A 35 -13.75 14.31 7.70
CA VAL A 35 -12.56 14.52 8.49
C VAL A 35 -11.56 13.40 8.24
N ALA A 36 -10.30 13.75 8.06
CA ALA A 36 -9.24 12.78 7.80
C ALA A 36 -8.03 13.03 8.70
N VAL A 37 -7.40 11.96 9.17
CA VAL A 37 -6.25 12.01 10.07
C VAL A 37 -5.10 11.22 9.47
N ASP A 38 -3.93 11.85 9.31
CA ASP A 38 -2.74 11.18 8.80
C ASP A 38 -1.49 11.57 9.57
N ARG A 39 -0.68 10.58 9.90
CA ARG A 39 0.62 10.76 10.58
C ARG A 39 1.72 11.34 9.69
N LYS A 40 1.50 11.44 8.37
CA LYS A 40 2.44 12.08 7.44
C LYS A 40 2.25 13.59 7.51
N LYS A 41 3.37 14.31 7.50
CA LYS A 41 3.38 15.75 7.30
C LYS A 41 2.85 16.11 5.92
N SER A 42 2.46 17.35 5.74
CA SER A 42 2.00 17.89 4.44
C SER A 42 3.15 18.30 3.54
N ASP A 43 4.28 18.73 4.12
CA ASP A 43 5.46 19.16 3.39
C ASP A 43 6.34 17.97 2.99
N PRO A 44 6.66 17.79 1.70
CA PRO A 44 7.48 16.69 1.19
C PRO A 44 8.91 16.68 1.74
N ASP A 45 9.45 17.81 2.12
CA ASP A 45 10.84 17.97 2.54
C ASP A 45 10.99 18.03 4.07
N SER A 46 9.89 18.03 4.82
CA SER A 46 9.88 18.19 6.29
C SER A 46 10.32 16.95 7.07
N GLY A 47 10.68 15.86 6.40
CA GLY A 47 10.94 14.58 7.08
C GLY A 47 9.66 13.94 7.66
N GLY A 48 9.81 13.05 8.65
CA GLY A 48 8.70 12.33 9.25
C GLY A 48 8.41 10.99 8.58
N PHE A 49 7.24 10.41 8.86
CA PHE A 49 6.92 9.08 8.38
C PHE A 49 6.72 9.02 6.87
N GLN A 50 7.52 8.21 6.22
CA GLN A 50 7.35 7.83 4.82
C GLN A 50 7.14 6.31 4.74
N LYS A 51 6.20 5.84 3.92
CA LYS A 51 6.01 4.39 3.75
C LYS A 51 7.11 3.84 2.82
N PRO A 52 7.98 2.95 3.30
CA PRO A 52 8.96 2.26 2.45
C PRO A 52 8.28 1.54 1.29
N CYS A 53 8.80 1.72 0.08
CA CYS A 53 8.27 1.14 -1.14
C CYS A 53 9.29 1.27 -2.27
N GLY A 54 9.41 0.28 -3.14
CA GLY A 54 10.23 0.36 -4.36
C GLY A 54 9.78 1.47 -5.33
N GLY A 55 8.58 2.05 -5.14
CA GLY A 55 8.12 3.21 -5.93
C GLY A 55 7.90 2.91 -7.41
N LEU A 56 7.38 1.71 -7.72
CA LEU A 56 7.01 1.31 -9.07
C LEU A 56 5.49 1.27 -9.20
N LEU A 57 4.92 2.09 -10.09
CA LEU A 57 3.49 2.17 -10.33
C LEU A 57 3.10 1.21 -11.44
N ALA A 58 2.46 0.10 -11.07
CA ALA A 58 2.02 -0.94 -12.00
C ALA A 58 0.87 -0.46 -12.91
N GLU A 59 0.70 -1.10 -14.06
CA GLU A 59 -0.38 -0.78 -15.03
C GLU A 59 -1.78 -0.76 -14.40
N ASP A 60 -2.07 -1.67 -13.46
CA ASP A 60 -3.34 -1.68 -12.76
C ASP A 60 -3.59 -0.36 -12.00
N ALA A 61 -2.55 0.20 -11.37
CA ALA A 61 -2.63 1.47 -10.67
C ALA A 61 -2.69 2.67 -11.64
N GLN A 62 -2.00 2.60 -12.78
CA GLN A 62 -2.11 3.58 -13.86
C GLN A 62 -3.54 3.63 -14.40
N ARG A 63 -4.19 2.47 -14.60
CA ARG A 63 -5.61 2.39 -14.99
C ARG A 63 -6.55 3.00 -13.94
N SER A 64 -6.26 2.81 -12.64
CA SER A 64 -7.07 3.41 -11.57
C SER A 64 -6.96 4.94 -11.58
N LEU A 65 -5.77 5.50 -11.82
CA LEU A 65 -5.60 6.95 -11.99
C LEU A 65 -6.34 7.46 -13.24
N SER A 66 -6.21 6.76 -14.37
CA SER A 66 -6.87 7.13 -15.63
C SER A 66 -8.39 7.17 -15.49
N ARG A 67 -9.01 6.16 -14.83
CA ARG A 67 -10.46 6.17 -14.58
C ARG A 67 -10.91 7.36 -13.73
N GLN A 68 -10.05 7.86 -12.86
CA GLN A 68 -10.33 9.01 -12.00
C GLN A 68 -9.94 10.34 -12.64
N GLY A 69 -9.52 10.36 -13.93
CA GLY A 69 -9.07 11.55 -14.62
C GLY A 69 -7.80 12.18 -14.04
N LEU A 70 -6.98 11.38 -13.34
CA LEU A 70 -5.77 11.87 -12.67
C LEU A 70 -4.53 11.68 -13.54
N SER A 71 -3.62 12.65 -13.49
CA SER A 71 -2.29 12.60 -14.10
C SER A 71 -1.20 12.57 -13.03
N LEU A 72 0.03 12.23 -13.44
CA LEU A 72 1.20 12.29 -12.57
C LEU A 72 2.00 13.55 -12.89
N PRO A 73 2.17 14.48 -11.95
CA PRO A 73 3.05 15.63 -12.14
C PRO A 73 4.52 15.16 -12.23
N LYS A 74 5.34 15.92 -12.96
CA LYS A 74 6.78 15.61 -13.14
C LYS A 74 7.51 15.41 -11.80
N SER A 75 7.13 16.15 -10.77
CA SER A 75 7.72 16.05 -9.42
C SER A 75 7.51 14.71 -8.74
N VAL A 76 6.55 13.90 -9.20
CA VAL A 76 6.29 12.54 -8.68
C VAL A 76 7.16 11.50 -9.37
N LEU A 77 7.57 11.75 -10.62
CA LEU A 77 8.39 10.82 -11.39
C LEU A 77 9.81 10.74 -10.81
N ALA A 78 10.40 9.56 -10.88
CA ALA A 78 11.80 9.33 -10.54
C ALA A 78 12.57 8.89 -11.79
N ASP A 79 13.79 9.35 -11.93
CA ASP A 79 14.67 8.99 -13.05
C ASP A 79 15.58 7.81 -12.66
N PRO A 80 15.86 6.92 -13.62
CA PRO A 80 15.29 6.79 -14.95
C PRO A 80 13.99 6.01 -14.99
N GLN A 81 13.24 6.09 -16.09
CA GLN A 81 12.14 5.17 -16.36
C GLN A 81 12.70 3.83 -16.83
N LEU A 82 12.14 2.71 -16.33
CA LEU A 82 12.67 1.37 -16.47
C LEU A 82 11.66 0.46 -17.19
N PHE A 83 12.04 -0.10 -18.32
CA PHE A 83 11.14 -0.87 -19.21
C PHE A 83 11.32 -2.38 -19.13
N SER A 84 12.29 -2.86 -18.37
CA SER A 84 12.55 -4.28 -18.17
C SER A 84 12.93 -4.57 -16.72
N VAL A 85 12.75 -5.83 -16.33
CA VAL A 85 13.22 -6.36 -15.05
C VAL A 85 14.19 -7.51 -15.27
N ARG A 86 15.36 -7.41 -14.66
CA ARG A 86 16.32 -8.51 -14.54
C ARG A 86 15.86 -9.40 -13.38
N THR A 87 15.39 -10.59 -13.69
CA THR A 87 14.94 -11.58 -12.68
C THR A 87 16.08 -12.54 -12.39
N ILE A 88 16.47 -12.65 -11.13
CA ILE A 88 17.61 -13.40 -10.65
C ILE A 88 17.16 -14.43 -9.62
N ASP A 89 17.42 -15.69 -9.86
CA ASP A 89 17.30 -16.77 -8.89
C ASP A 89 18.64 -16.95 -8.19
N LEU A 90 18.74 -16.50 -6.94
CA LEU A 90 19.99 -16.52 -6.17
C LEU A 90 20.46 -17.95 -5.81
N ARG A 91 19.54 -18.93 -5.87
CA ARG A 91 19.87 -20.33 -5.60
C ARG A 91 20.53 -21.03 -6.79
N THR A 92 19.98 -20.79 -7.99
CA THR A 92 20.41 -21.47 -9.21
C THR A 92 21.33 -20.62 -10.09
N ALA A 93 21.60 -19.38 -9.70
CA ALA A 93 22.32 -18.36 -10.46
C ALA A 93 21.74 -18.13 -11.87
N ARG A 94 20.45 -18.41 -12.06
CA ARG A 94 19.76 -18.19 -13.32
C ARG A 94 19.21 -16.79 -13.41
N GLU A 95 19.40 -16.19 -14.59
CA GLU A 95 18.92 -14.85 -14.87
C GLU A 95 18.04 -14.83 -16.12
N ARG A 96 17.04 -13.98 -16.13
CA ARG A 96 16.18 -13.67 -17.28
C ARG A 96 15.72 -12.23 -17.20
N THR A 97 15.57 -11.61 -18.35
CA THR A 97 15.00 -10.26 -18.47
C THR A 97 13.59 -10.34 -19.01
N TYR A 98 12.67 -9.59 -18.41
CA TYR A 98 11.27 -9.53 -18.82
C TYR A 98 10.87 -8.07 -19.01
N ARG A 99 10.04 -7.78 -19.99
CA ARG A 99 9.45 -6.47 -20.22
C ARG A 99 8.54 -6.07 -19.04
N ARG A 100 8.56 -4.78 -18.69
CA ARG A 100 7.71 -4.21 -17.65
C ARG A 100 7.21 -2.83 -18.09
N PHE A 101 5.98 -2.50 -17.65
CA PHE A 101 5.31 -1.23 -17.93
C PHE A 101 5.04 -0.47 -16.61
N TYR A 102 6.03 -0.43 -15.76
CA TYR A 102 5.96 0.34 -14.53
C TYR A 102 6.42 1.77 -14.76
N ILE A 103 5.76 2.72 -14.09
CA ILE A 103 6.27 4.08 -13.96
C ILE A 103 7.13 4.12 -12.70
N ASN A 104 8.39 4.49 -12.84
CA ASN A 104 9.30 4.73 -11.72
C ASN A 104 8.94 6.07 -11.08
N MET A 105 8.65 6.07 -9.77
CA MET A 105 8.16 7.25 -9.08
C MET A 105 8.68 7.35 -7.64
N ASN A 106 8.69 8.56 -7.11
CA ASN A 106 8.87 8.82 -5.69
C ASN A 106 7.55 8.56 -4.95
N ARG A 107 7.53 7.51 -4.14
CA ARG A 107 6.32 7.08 -3.42
C ARG A 107 5.81 8.14 -2.43
N HIS A 108 6.71 8.85 -1.76
CA HIS A 108 6.30 9.87 -0.81
C HIS A 108 5.61 11.04 -1.54
N ARG A 109 6.22 11.54 -2.60
CA ARG A 109 5.65 12.61 -3.44
C ARG A 109 4.34 12.19 -4.11
N PHE A 110 4.21 10.92 -4.49
CA PHE A 110 2.94 10.37 -4.99
C PHE A 110 1.83 10.42 -3.93
N ASP A 111 2.11 9.96 -2.72
CA ASP A 111 1.13 10.00 -1.63
C ASP A 111 0.71 11.44 -1.30
N LEU A 112 1.66 12.39 -1.26
CA LEU A 112 1.37 13.82 -1.03
C LEU A 112 0.60 14.44 -2.20
N GLY A 113 0.91 14.05 -3.44
CA GLY A 113 0.16 14.45 -4.62
C GLY A 113 -1.31 14.04 -4.55
N LEU A 114 -1.60 12.81 -4.11
CA LEU A 114 -2.99 12.39 -3.88
C LEU A 114 -3.67 13.16 -2.73
N LYS A 115 -2.93 13.48 -1.67
CA LYS A 115 -3.44 14.29 -0.54
C LYS A 115 -3.77 15.72 -0.97
N SER A 116 -2.96 16.34 -1.82
CA SER A 116 -3.19 17.71 -2.31
C SER A 116 -4.44 17.86 -3.18
N LEU A 117 -4.98 16.76 -3.67
CA LEU A 117 -6.24 16.73 -4.43
C LEU A 117 -7.49 16.70 -3.54
N ILE A 118 -7.33 16.58 -2.22
CA ILE A 118 -8.47 16.61 -1.28
C ILE A 118 -8.99 18.05 -1.22
N PRO A 119 -10.30 18.29 -1.48
CA PRO A 119 -10.87 19.62 -1.42
C PRO A 119 -10.73 20.28 -0.04
N VAL A 120 -10.60 21.59 -0.01
CA VAL A 120 -10.52 22.40 1.23
C VAL A 120 -11.78 22.30 2.09
N SER A 121 -12.89 21.80 1.55
CA SER A 121 -14.12 21.51 2.30
C SER A 121 -13.95 20.34 3.28
N ALA A 122 -12.96 19.47 3.07
CA ALA A 122 -12.61 18.41 4.03
C ALA A 122 -11.69 18.95 5.12
N THR A 123 -11.91 18.51 6.33
CA THR A 123 -11.00 18.78 7.46
C THR A 123 -9.89 17.74 7.48
N VAL A 124 -8.63 18.15 7.39
CA VAL A 124 -7.48 17.23 7.37
C VAL A 124 -6.51 17.56 8.50
N PHE A 125 -6.27 16.60 9.37
CA PHE A 125 -5.22 16.64 10.39
C PHE A 125 -3.97 15.95 9.85
N HIS A 126 -2.94 16.74 9.56
CA HIS A 126 -1.60 16.27 9.19
C HIS A 126 -0.73 16.11 10.43
N ASP A 127 0.31 15.29 10.36
CA ASP A 127 1.22 14.99 11.48
C ASP A 127 0.43 14.59 12.74
N ALA A 128 -0.65 13.84 12.54
CA ALA A 128 -1.63 13.53 13.56
C ALA A 128 -1.89 12.02 13.65
N THR A 129 -2.25 11.56 14.84
CA THR A 129 -2.54 10.14 15.09
C THR A 129 -3.85 9.97 15.83
N VAL A 130 -4.64 8.99 15.41
CA VAL A 130 -5.79 8.52 16.19
C VAL A 130 -5.26 7.59 17.28
N ARG A 131 -5.43 7.97 18.54
CA ARG A 131 -5.02 7.17 19.70
C ARG A 131 -6.06 6.12 20.07
N ASN A 132 -7.30 6.52 20.01
CA ASN A 132 -8.44 5.67 20.36
C ASN A 132 -9.69 6.07 19.57
N PHE A 133 -10.67 5.17 19.53
CA PHE A 133 -12.01 5.47 19.06
C PHE A 133 -13.03 4.63 19.80
N SER A 134 -14.25 5.13 19.92
CA SER A 134 -15.40 4.42 20.45
C SER A 134 -16.63 4.76 19.62
N ARG A 135 -17.73 4.07 19.85
CA ARG A 135 -19.02 4.40 19.27
C ARG A 135 -20.01 4.57 20.41
N ASN A 136 -20.74 5.67 20.42
CA ASN A 136 -21.76 5.95 21.42
C ASN A 136 -23.09 5.24 21.12
N GLU A 137 -24.06 5.37 22.02
CA GLU A 137 -25.40 4.75 21.93
C GLU A 137 -26.18 5.22 20.68
N ASN A 138 -25.91 6.41 20.19
CA ASN A 138 -26.52 6.96 18.97
C ASN A 138 -25.81 6.51 17.68
N GLY A 139 -24.86 5.58 17.77
CA GLY A 139 -24.11 5.06 16.63
C GLY A 139 -23.02 6.00 16.09
N ILE A 140 -22.74 7.13 16.74
CA ILE A 140 -21.73 8.10 16.34
C ILE A 140 -20.36 7.64 16.85
N PHE A 141 -19.36 7.64 15.97
CA PHE A 141 -17.97 7.40 16.32
C PHE A 141 -17.36 8.65 16.95
N GLU A 142 -16.70 8.46 18.07
CA GLU A 142 -15.85 9.44 18.71
C GLU A 142 -14.40 8.99 18.58
N LEU A 143 -13.54 9.84 18.02
CA LEU A 143 -12.12 9.59 17.85
C LEU A 143 -11.31 10.56 18.73
N SER A 144 -10.35 10.02 19.47
CA SER A 144 -9.30 10.79 20.13
C SER A 144 -8.14 10.95 19.15
N VAL A 145 -7.92 12.19 18.71
CA VAL A 145 -6.91 12.57 17.72
C VAL A 145 -5.85 13.40 18.41
N TYR A 146 -4.59 12.95 18.36
CA TYR A 146 -3.45 13.74 18.82
C TYR A 146 -2.85 14.50 17.64
N ALA A 147 -2.95 15.81 17.67
CA ALA A 147 -2.48 16.73 16.64
C ALA A 147 -1.97 18.03 17.29
N GLU A 148 -0.90 18.63 16.77
CA GLU A 148 -0.37 19.91 17.25
C GLU A 148 -0.06 19.92 18.77
N HIS A 149 0.40 18.79 19.29
CA HIS A 149 0.70 18.54 20.71
C HIS A 149 -0.52 18.52 21.65
N GLU A 150 -1.73 18.48 21.09
CA GLU A 150 -2.99 18.44 21.84
C GLU A 150 -3.84 17.23 21.47
N GLU A 151 -4.71 16.84 22.38
CA GLU A 151 -5.73 15.83 22.13
C GLU A 151 -7.04 16.52 21.72
N LYS A 152 -7.54 16.16 20.52
CA LYS A 152 -8.77 16.70 19.95
C LYS A 152 -9.81 15.58 19.84
N ARG A 153 -11.07 15.86 20.15
CA ARG A 153 -12.19 14.94 19.96
C ARG A 153 -12.85 15.20 18.61
N VAL A 154 -13.06 14.16 17.85
CA VAL A 154 -13.67 14.22 16.51
C VAL A 154 -14.86 13.25 16.47
N PHE A 155 -15.98 13.68 15.91
CA PHE A 155 -17.21 12.89 15.83
C PHE A 155 -17.62 12.65 14.39
N ALA A 156 -17.98 11.40 14.05
CA ALA A 156 -18.41 11.05 12.70
C ALA A 156 -19.46 9.93 12.71
N ARG A 157 -20.32 9.92 11.68
CA ARG A 157 -21.32 8.88 11.45
C ARG A 157 -20.70 7.57 11.00
N THR A 158 -19.65 7.65 10.19
CA THR A 158 -18.90 6.48 9.71
C THR A 158 -17.42 6.62 10.01
N LEU A 159 -16.77 5.48 10.25
CA LEU A 159 -15.33 5.39 10.49
C LEU A 159 -14.68 4.54 9.41
N VAL A 160 -13.66 5.05 8.73
CA VAL A 160 -12.95 4.31 7.68
C VAL A 160 -11.48 4.13 8.04
N GLY A 161 -11.06 2.89 8.22
CA GLY A 161 -9.66 2.51 8.37
C GLY A 161 -8.98 2.40 7.00
N ALA A 162 -8.03 3.31 6.73
CA ALA A 162 -7.17 3.36 5.55
C ALA A 162 -5.68 3.40 5.97
N ASP A 163 -5.38 2.96 7.17
CA ASP A 163 -4.12 3.09 7.91
C ASP A 163 -3.14 1.92 7.66
N GLY A 164 -3.38 1.14 6.61
CA GLY A 164 -2.46 0.17 6.05
C GLY A 164 -2.27 -1.11 6.87
N ALA A 165 -1.12 -1.77 6.70
CA ALA A 165 -0.83 -3.08 7.28
C ALA A 165 -1.01 -3.13 8.81
N SER A 166 -0.65 -2.07 9.50
CA SER A 166 -0.71 -1.95 10.96
C SER A 166 -1.99 -1.28 11.47
N SER A 167 -3.08 -1.37 10.70
CA SER A 167 -4.34 -0.71 10.99
C SER A 167 -4.78 -0.88 12.46
N ILE A 168 -4.93 0.26 13.15
CA ILE A 168 -5.47 0.28 14.51
C ILE A 168 -6.97 0.00 14.49
N ILE A 169 -7.66 0.45 13.42
CA ILE A 169 -9.10 0.26 13.25
C ILE A 169 -9.39 -1.25 13.12
N ARG A 170 -8.68 -1.94 12.19
CA ARG A 170 -8.84 -3.41 12.03
C ARG A 170 -8.55 -4.15 13.33
N ARG A 171 -7.43 -3.86 13.98
CA ARG A 171 -7.02 -4.59 15.20
C ARG A 171 -7.99 -4.41 16.36
N LYS A 172 -8.60 -3.23 16.48
CA LYS A 172 -9.57 -2.97 17.55
C LYS A 172 -10.94 -3.59 17.27
N LEU A 173 -11.40 -3.54 16.02
CA LEU A 173 -12.68 -4.12 15.62
C LEU A 173 -12.64 -5.64 15.51
N PHE A 174 -11.49 -6.21 15.12
CA PHE A 174 -11.31 -7.62 14.83
C PHE A 174 -10.02 -8.16 15.48
N PRO A 175 -9.92 -8.17 16.84
CA PRO A 175 -8.68 -8.50 17.55
C PRO A 175 -8.19 -9.92 17.27
N GLU A 176 -9.11 -10.86 17.06
CA GLU A 176 -8.80 -12.27 16.78
C GLU A 176 -8.43 -12.52 15.31
N HIS A 177 -8.66 -11.54 14.44
CA HIS A 177 -8.41 -11.70 13.01
C HIS A 177 -6.96 -11.39 12.65
N LYS A 178 -6.19 -12.43 12.35
CA LYS A 178 -4.78 -12.33 11.96
C LYS A 178 -4.61 -12.60 10.47
N ILE A 179 -4.08 -11.63 9.74
CA ILE A 179 -3.63 -11.78 8.36
C ILE A 179 -2.13 -12.02 8.39
N ARG A 180 -1.64 -12.98 7.61
CA ARG A 180 -0.21 -13.22 7.47
C ARG A 180 0.51 -11.94 7.06
N ASP A 181 1.65 -11.66 7.68
CA ASP A 181 2.42 -10.44 7.44
C ASP A 181 3.92 -10.68 7.39
N TYR A 182 4.60 -9.74 6.75
CA TYR A 182 6.04 -9.71 6.52
C TYR A 182 6.61 -8.38 6.98
N THR A 183 7.90 -8.39 7.26
CA THR A 183 8.70 -7.18 7.35
C THR A 183 9.38 -6.95 6.00
N ALA A 184 9.00 -5.88 5.32
CA ALA A 184 9.72 -5.38 4.15
C ALA A 184 10.83 -4.46 4.64
N VAL A 185 12.08 -4.80 4.34
CA VAL A 185 13.27 -4.00 4.65
C VAL A 185 13.84 -3.49 3.34
N GLN A 186 14.20 -2.21 3.29
CA GLN A 186 14.93 -1.65 2.16
C GLN A 186 16.04 -0.70 2.61
N GLN A 187 17.10 -0.68 1.84
CA GLN A 187 18.24 0.20 2.01
C GLN A 187 18.46 1.00 0.73
N TRP A 188 18.98 2.19 0.90
CA TRP A 188 19.36 3.11 -0.18
C TRP A 188 20.86 3.19 -0.24
N PHE A 189 21.41 3.11 -1.43
CA PHE A 189 22.84 3.17 -1.72
C PHE A 189 23.09 4.24 -2.76
N SER A 190 24.26 4.85 -2.78
CA SER A 190 24.72 5.61 -3.95
C SER A 190 24.71 4.69 -5.16
N ASP A 191 24.13 5.12 -6.28
CA ASP A 191 24.03 4.27 -7.48
C ASP A 191 25.36 4.27 -8.25
N GLU A 192 26.18 3.29 -7.96
CA GLU A 192 27.45 3.05 -8.65
C GLU A 192 27.28 2.10 -9.85
N GLN A 193 26.03 1.77 -10.20
CA GLN A 193 25.78 0.88 -11.33
C GLN A 193 26.12 1.59 -12.65
N THR A 194 26.80 0.90 -13.53
CA THR A 194 27.16 1.42 -14.87
C THR A 194 25.93 1.66 -15.75
N ARG A 195 24.81 0.97 -15.45
CA ARG A 195 23.54 1.12 -16.17
C ARG A 195 22.36 1.13 -15.19
N PRO A 196 21.38 2.02 -15.38
CA PRO A 196 20.16 2.02 -14.60
C PRO A 196 19.43 0.68 -14.71
N LEU A 197 18.90 0.19 -13.59
CA LEU A 197 18.29 -1.15 -13.55
C LEU A 197 17.05 -1.21 -12.67
N TYR A 198 16.21 -2.20 -13.04
CA TYR A 198 15.24 -2.81 -12.14
C TYR A 198 15.53 -4.32 -12.09
N ALA A 199 15.74 -4.85 -10.91
CA ALA A 199 15.93 -6.29 -10.70
C ALA A 199 14.98 -6.85 -9.65
N CYS A 200 14.58 -8.10 -9.85
CA CYS A 200 13.86 -8.92 -8.87
C CYS A 200 14.72 -10.13 -8.49
N PHE A 201 14.77 -10.44 -7.20
CA PHE A 201 15.56 -11.54 -6.65
C PHE A 201 14.68 -12.55 -5.96
N PHE A 202 15.01 -13.82 -6.11
CA PHE A 202 14.34 -14.93 -5.45
C PHE A 202 15.36 -15.83 -4.72
N ASP A 203 15.12 -16.08 -3.43
CA ASP A 203 15.87 -17.05 -2.63
C ASP A 203 14.94 -17.73 -1.62
N ASP A 204 14.44 -18.91 -1.99
CA ASP A 204 13.50 -19.71 -1.22
C ASP A 204 14.05 -20.19 0.14
N ARG A 205 15.38 -20.11 0.34
CA ARG A 205 16.02 -20.44 1.62
C ARG A 205 15.90 -19.34 2.67
N LEU A 206 15.55 -18.12 2.26
CA LEU A 206 15.46 -16.96 3.13
C LEU A 206 14.04 -16.38 3.21
N THR A 207 13.29 -16.46 2.11
CA THR A 207 11.91 -15.97 2.07
C THR A 207 11.11 -16.65 0.96
N ASP A 208 9.83 -16.82 1.19
CA ASP A 208 8.83 -17.17 0.16
C ASP A 208 8.22 -15.92 -0.48
N CYS A 209 8.93 -14.81 -0.41
CA CYS A 209 8.65 -13.55 -1.09
C CYS A 209 9.82 -13.20 -2.04
N TYR A 210 9.94 -11.97 -2.47
CA TYR A 210 10.99 -11.54 -3.38
C TYR A 210 11.70 -10.29 -2.86
N GLY A 211 12.92 -10.06 -3.41
CA GLY A 211 13.64 -8.81 -3.27
C GLY A 211 13.61 -7.99 -4.54
N TRP A 212 13.94 -6.74 -4.43
CA TRP A 212 14.00 -5.79 -5.54
C TRP A 212 15.25 -4.92 -5.45
N ALA A 213 15.76 -4.49 -6.62
CA ALA A 213 16.70 -3.40 -6.77
C ALA A 213 16.18 -2.46 -7.84
N VAL A 214 16.15 -1.16 -7.56
CA VAL A 214 15.59 -0.14 -8.47
C VAL A 214 16.48 1.09 -8.44
N SER A 215 17.04 1.47 -9.61
CA SER A 215 17.72 2.76 -9.75
C SER A 215 16.72 3.90 -9.71
N LYS A 216 17.01 4.94 -8.92
CA LYS A 216 16.08 6.01 -8.63
C LYS A 216 16.81 7.30 -8.21
N ASP A 217 16.77 8.31 -9.09
CA ASP A 217 17.30 9.67 -8.82
C ASP A 217 18.77 9.66 -8.33
N GLY A 218 19.63 8.83 -8.93
CA GLY A 218 21.04 8.69 -8.56
C GLY A 218 21.30 7.79 -7.35
N GLU A 219 20.28 7.13 -6.82
CA GLU A 219 20.39 6.13 -5.76
C GLU A 219 19.89 4.76 -6.24
N LEU A 220 20.39 3.70 -5.61
CA LEU A 220 19.90 2.33 -5.75
C LEU A 220 19.09 1.95 -4.52
N VAL A 221 17.80 1.68 -4.70
CA VAL A 221 16.94 1.11 -3.65
C VAL A 221 17.03 -0.40 -3.73
N PHE A 222 17.56 -1.05 -2.72
CA PHE A 222 17.58 -2.51 -2.58
C PHE A 222 16.74 -2.94 -1.40
N GLY A 223 15.82 -3.88 -1.59
CA GLY A 223 14.94 -4.34 -0.53
C GLY A 223 14.43 -5.75 -0.74
N ALA A 224 13.87 -6.33 0.32
CA ALA A 224 13.16 -7.60 0.28
C ALA A 224 12.15 -7.71 1.41
N ALA A 225 11.21 -8.64 1.29
CA ALA A 225 10.22 -8.92 2.32
C ALA A 225 10.47 -10.31 2.93
N PHE A 226 10.46 -10.36 4.26
CA PHE A 226 10.75 -11.58 5.04
C PHE A 226 9.65 -11.85 6.05
N PRO A 227 9.43 -13.11 6.46
CA PRO A 227 8.70 -13.40 7.70
C PRO A 227 9.25 -12.57 8.86
N ARG A 228 8.39 -12.21 9.82
CA ARG A 228 8.78 -11.25 10.89
C ARG A 228 9.95 -11.70 11.73
N GLU A 229 10.04 -13.00 11.99
CA GLU A 229 11.13 -13.59 12.76
C GLU A 229 12.44 -13.53 11.97
N ASP A 230 13.51 -13.08 12.58
CA ASP A 230 14.86 -12.97 12.00
C ASP A 230 14.96 -12.13 10.69
N SER A 231 14.03 -11.22 10.42
CA SER A 231 14.00 -10.44 9.19
C SER A 231 15.29 -9.66 8.91
N SER A 232 15.95 -9.11 9.93
CA SER A 232 17.23 -8.39 9.79
C SER A 232 18.37 -9.30 9.35
N LYS A 233 18.50 -10.47 9.97
CA LYS A 233 19.53 -11.46 9.62
C LYS A 233 19.30 -12.04 8.22
N ALA A 234 18.04 -12.34 7.90
CA ALA A 234 17.67 -12.81 6.57
C ALA A 234 17.96 -11.76 5.50
N TYR A 235 17.72 -10.47 5.80
CA TYR A 235 18.02 -9.37 4.88
C TYR A 235 19.53 -9.25 4.59
N GLU A 236 20.39 -9.31 5.62
CA GLU A 236 21.85 -9.24 5.44
C GLU A 236 22.35 -10.38 4.55
N LEU A 237 21.93 -11.63 4.82
CA LEU A 237 22.28 -12.77 3.98
C LEU A 237 21.76 -12.63 2.54
N PHE A 238 20.58 -12.04 2.37
CA PHE A 238 19.99 -11.80 1.06
C PHE A 238 20.81 -10.77 0.27
N ARG A 239 21.23 -9.70 0.93
CA ARG A 239 22.10 -8.65 0.39
C ARG A 239 23.45 -9.22 -0.07
N GLU A 240 24.15 -9.95 0.81
CA GLU A 240 25.44 -10.60 0.50
C GLU A 240 25.34 -11.52 -0.72
N ARG A 241 24.23 -12.26 -0.85
CA ARG A 241 24.03 -13.12 -2.03
C ARG A 241 23.75 -12.32 -3.30
N ALA A 242 23.05 -11.20 -3.22
CA ALA A 242 22.78 -10.33 -4.35
C ALA A 242 24.08 -9.66 -4.86
N GLU A 243 25.02 -9.30 -3.98
CA GLU A 243 26.31 -8.72 -4.36
C GLU A 243 27.10 -9.62 -5.34
N ARG A 244 26.94 -10.95 -5.26
CA ARG A 244 27.59 -11.91 -6.17
C ARG A 244 27.10 -11.78 -7.61
N PHE A 245 26.03 -11.04 -7.86
CA PHE A 245 25.46 -10.76 -9.18
C PHE A 245 25.81 -9.37 -9.69
N GLY A 246 26.85 -8.74 -9.12
CA GLY A 246 27.40 -7.46 -9.56
C GLY A 246 26.74 -6.24 -8.98
N PHE A 247 26.01 -6.37 -7.86
CA PHE A 247 25.42 -5.23 -7.15
C PHE A 247 26.41 -4.69 -6.12
N SER A 248 26.62 -3.36 -6.13
CA SER A 248 27.38 -2.66 -5.08
C SER A 248 26.44 -2.25 -3.96
N LEU A 249 26.40 -3.01 -2.85
CA LEU A 249 25.47 -2.82 -1.74
C LEU A 249 26.20 -2.52 -0.43
N LYS A 250 27.35 -1.85 -0.54
CA LYS A 250 28.18 -1.45 0.62
C LYS A 250 27.74 -0.09 1.13
N LYS A 251 27.71 0.09 2.46
CA LYS A 251 27.44 1.37 3.13
C LYS A 251 26.09 2.01 2.71
N PRO A 252 24.98 1.52 3.24
CA PRO A 252 23.69 2.13 2.96
C PRO A 252 23.64 3.56 3.52
N VAL A 253 23.09 4.47 2.73
CA VAL A 253 22.82 5.86 3.11
C VAL A 253 21.63 5.93 4.06
N ARG A 254 20.63 5.06 3.84
CA ARG A 254 19.40 5.00 4.63
C ARG A 254 18.86 3.59 4.70
N THR A 255 18.30 3.23 5.84
CA THR A 255 17.59 1.95 6.06
C THR A 255 16.18 2.22 6.51
N GLU A 256 15.22 1.53 5.92
CA GLU A 256 13.79 1.66 6.18
C GLU A 256 13.16 0.28 6.30
N ALA A 257 12.15 0.17 7.15
CA ALA A 257 11.36 -1.06 7.25
C ALA A 257 9.89 -0.76 7.48
N CYS A 258 9.02 -1.61 6.96
CA CYS A 258 7.60 -1.56 7.24
C CYS A 258 6.96 -2.94 7.25
N ARG A 259 5.84 -3.02 7.95
CA ARG A 259 4.96 -4.18 7.89
C ARG A 259 4.19 -4.19 6.56
N VAL A 260 4.03 -5.35 5.97
CA VAL A 260 3.23 -5.58 4.77
C VAL A 260 2.40 -6.84 4.94
N LEU A 261 1.11 -6.80 4.54
CA LEU A 261 0.21 -7.94 4.63
C LEU A 261 0.34 -8.85 3.41
N ARG A 262 0.06 -10.14 3.62
CA ARG A 262 0.01 -11.13 2.56
C ARG A 262 -1.21 -12.04 2.74
N PRO A 263 -2.39 -11.63 2.23
CA PRO A 263 -3.61 -12.42 2.35
C PRO A 263 -3.50 -13.73 1.58
N GLU A 264 -4.05 -14.82 2.12
CA GLU A 264 -3.98 -16.16 1.55
C GLU A 264 -5.36 -16.78 1.27
N LYS A 265 -6.41 -16.24 1.88
CA LYS A 265 -7.79 -16.74 1.77
C LYS A 265 -8.82 -15.61 1.78
N MET A 266 -10.05 -15.91 1.39
CA MET A 266 -11.13 -14.92 1.30
C MET A 266 -11.44 -14.26 2.65
N SER A 267 -11.32 -15.00 3.75
CA SER A 267 -11.52 -14.45 5.10
C SER A 267 -10.47 -13.44 5.54
N ASP A 268 -9.32 -13.35 4.86
CA ASP A 268 -8.29 -12.33 5.16
C ASP A 268 -8.70 -10.93 4.70
N PHE A 269 -9.75 -10.82 3.87
CA PHE A 269 -10.29 -9.53 3.48
C PHE A 269 -11.38 -9.08 4.46
N VAL A 270 -11.01 -8.18 5.36
CA VAL A 270 -11.91 -7.61 6.37
C VAL A 270 -12.42 -6.26 5.89
N LEU A 271 -13.72 -6.13 5.69
CA LEU A 271 -14.32 -4.97 5.03
C LEU A 271 -14.95 -3.96 6.00
N GLY A 272 -15.33 -4.40 7.19
CA GLY A 272 -15.99 -3.58 8.19
C GLY A 272 -16.81 -4.41 9.18
N ASP A 273 -17.42 -3.75 10.15
CA ASP A 273 -18.17 -4.36 11.25
C ASP A 273 -19.68 -4.46 11.01
N GLY A 274 -20.15 -3.95 9.88
CA GLY A 274 -21.59 -3.86 9.58
C GLY A 274 -22.35 -2.76 10.32
N ASN A 275 -21.66 -1.98 11.13
CA ASN A 275 -22.23 -0.95 12.02
C ASN A 275 -21.63 0.44 11.78
N GLY A 276 -21.21 0.74 10.55
CA GLY A 276 -20.69 2.06 10.18
C GLY A 276 -19.16 2.16 10.16
N ALA A 277 -18.42 1.14 10.60
CA ALA A 277 -16.98 1.08 10.38
C ALA A 277 -16.66 0.28 9.12
N PHE A 278 -15.75 0.81 8.30
CA PHE A 278 -15.28 0.22 7.05
C PHE A 278 -13.76 0.16 7.01
N LEU A 279 -13.24 -0.77 6.22
CA LEU A 279 -11.81 -0.91 5.94
C LEU A 279 -11.56 -0.90 4.44
N ILE A 280 -10.51 -0.20 3.99
CA ILE A 280 -10.11 -0.10 2.58
C ILE A 280 -8.60 -0.30 2.40
N GLY A 281 -8.19 -0.62 1.20
CA GLY A 281 -6.77 -0.83 0.87
C GLY A 281 -6.13 -1.93 1.72
N GLU A 282 -4.88 -1.74 2.09
CA GLU A 282 -4.14 -2.73 2.86
C GLU A 282 -4.69 -2.90 4.30
N ALA A 283 -5.40 -1.92 4.85
CA ALA A 283 -6.11 -2.07 6.12
C ALA A 283 -7.19 -3.17 6.04
N ALA A 284 -7.82 -3.33 4.88
CA ALA A 284 -8.77 -4.39 4.58
C ALA A 284 -8.12 -5.71 4.09
N GLY A 285 -6.79 -5.80 4.06
CA GLY A 285 -6.07 -6.92 3.45
C GLY A 285 -5.97 -6.85 1.93
N MET A 286 -6.39 -5.76 1.29
CA MET A 286 -6.41 -5.64 -0.18
C MET A 286 -5.03 -5.26 -0.74
N ILE A 287 -4.18 -6.25 -0.81
CA ILE A 287 -2.82 -6.21 -1.37
C ILE A 287 -2.53 -7.51 -2.11
N SER A 288 -1.75 -7.46 -3.18
CA SER A 288 -1.39 -8.65 -3.96
C SER A 288 -0.56 -9.66 -3.14
N PRO A 289 -1.02 -10.90 -2.96
CA PRO A 289 -0.26 -11.92 -2.23
C PRO A 289 0.99 -12.39 -2.96
N SER A 290 1.10 -12.15 -4.27
CA SER A 290 2.24 -12.59 -5.07
C SER A 290 3.32 -11.50 -5.26
N SER A 291 2.93 -10.23 -5.33
CA SER A 291 3.87 -9.14 -5.66
C SER A 291 3.91 -8.02 -4.62
N LEU A 292 3.12 -8.11 -3.54
CA LEU A 292 2.96 -7.08 -2.51
C LEU A 292 2.58 -5.69 -3.08
N GLU A 293 2.07 -5.66 -4.31
CA GLU A 293 1.52 -4.46 -4.93
C GLU A 293 0.14 -4.17 -4.37
N GLY A 294 -0.08 -2.95 -3.89
CA GLY A 294 -1.32 -2.57 -3.21
C GLY A 294 -1.97 -1.30 -3.73
N MET A 295 -1.29 -0.47 -4.55
CA MET A 295 -1.77 0.87 -4.92
C MET A 295 -3.08 0.85 -5.73
N SER A 296 -3.21 -0.03 -6.72
CA SER A 296 -4.45 -0.18 -7.50
C SER A 296 -5.62 -0.60 -6.61
N TYR A 297 -5.41 -1.62 -5.78
CA TYR A 297 -6.44 -2.13 -4.87
C TYR A 297 -6.84 -1.10 -3.81
N ALA A 298 -5.89 -0.28 -3.38
CA ALA A 298 -6.14 0.83 -2.47
C ALA A 298 -7.09 1.87 -3.09
N MET A 299 -6.81 2.32 -4.31
CA MET A 299 -7.64 3.28 -5.02
C MET A 299 -9.00 2.68 -5.44
N ASP A 300 -9.01 1.45 -5.95
CA ASP A 300 -10.23 0.78 -6.40
C ASP A 300 -11.20 0.50 -5.24
N SER A 301 -10.70 0.08 -4.07
CA SER A 301 -11.54 -0.13 -2.89
C SER A 301 -12.11 1.17 -2.33
N ALA A 302 -11.34 2.25 -2.40
CA ALA A 302 -11.79 3.58 -2.02
C ALA A 302 -12.90 4.11 -2.94
N GLU A 303 -12.75 3.93 -4.25
CA GLU A 303 -13.75 4.30 -5.26
C GLU A 303 -15.06 3.55 -5.04
N ILE A 304 -15.01 2.23 -4.83
CA ILE A 304 -16.18 1.40 -4.54
C ILE A 304 -16.90 1.89 -3.27
N LEU A 305 -16.16 2.16 -2.19
CA LEU A 305 -16.76 2.64 -0.94
C LEU A 305 -17.31 4.05 -1.07
N ALA A 306 -16.61 4.93 -1.81
CA ALA A 306 -17.08 6.29 -2.08
C ALA A 306 -18.44 6.29 -2.80
N ASP A 307 -18.61 5.45 -3.82
CA ASP A 307 -19.88 5.31 -4.54
C ASP A 307 -21.02 4.88 -3.63
N ILE A 308 -20.75 3.97 -2.70
CA ILE A 308 -21.75 3.42 -1.78
C ILE A 308 -22.17 4.46 -0.75
N LEU A 309 -21.20 5.11 -0.10
CA LEU A 309 -21.48 6.09 0.95
C LEU A 309 -22.17 7.34 0.37
N SER A 310 -21.72 7.83 -0.78
CA SER A 310 -22.34 9.00 -1.41
C SER A 310 -23.73 8.70 -2.00
N GLY A 311 -24.00 7.47 -2.42
CA GLY A 311 -25.30 7.04 -2.92
C GLY A 311 -26.33 6.73 -1.82
N ALA A 312 -25.93 6.69 -0.57
CA ALA A 312 -26.81 6.31 0.56
C ALA A 312 -27.80 7.40 0.97
N GLY A 313 -27.62 8.65 0.49
CA GLY A 313 -28.34 9.81 1.01
C GLY A 313 -27.90 10.10 2.46
N THR A 314 -28.70 9.74 3.45
CA THR A 314 -28.35 9.93 4.87
C THR A 314 -27.57 8.71 5.38
N LEU A 315 -26.44 8.96 6.05
CA LEU A 315 -25.65 7.93 6.75
C LEU A 315 -26.19 7.76 8.19
N ALA A 316 -27.16 6.86 8.34
CA ALA A 316 -27.83 6.58 9.59
C ALA A 316 -27.60 5.12 10.02
N PRO A 317 -27.58 4.81 11.33
CA PRO A 317 -27.24 3.50 11.86
C PRO A 317 -28.03 2.33 11.24
N GLU A 318 -29.32 2.53 10.96
CA GLU A 318 -30.18 1.51 10.36
C GLU A 318 -29.79 1.11 8.93
N LYS A 319 -29.06 1.96 8.21
CA LYS A 319 -28.56 1.68 6.86
C LYS A 319 -27.21 0.96 6.82
N PHE A 320 -26.45 0.99 7.88
CA PHE A 320 -25.08 0.46 7.88
C PHE A 320 -24.99 -1.02 7.51
N PRO A 321 -25.88 -1.93 7.96
CA PRO A 321 -25.84 -3.31 7.53
C PRO A 321 -26.00 -3.48 6.00
N GLU A 322 -26.91 -2.72 5.39
CA GLU A 322 -27.12 -2.72 3.94
C GLU A 322 -25.92 -2.18 3.19
N LEU A 323 -25.34 -1.05 3.63
CA LEU A 323 -24.16 -0.44 3.02
C LEU A 323 -22.95 -1.37 3.11
N ALA A 324 -22.75 -2.06 4.23
CA ALA A 324 -21.70 -3.06 4.40
C ALA A 324 -21.86 -4.24 3.44
N GLU A 325 -23.09 -4.73 3.27
CA GLU A 325 -23.39 -5.80 2.32
C GLU A 325 -23.17 -5.34 0.87
N HIS A 326 -23.56 -4.10 0.52
CA HIS A 326 -23.27 -3.53 -0.80
C HIS A 326 -21.77 -3.43 -1.04
N TYR A 327 -20.98 -2.99 -0.03
CA TYR A 327 -19.53 -2.95 -0.12
C TYR A 327 -18.94 -4.35 -0.30
N ARG A 328 -19.45 -5.32 0.43
CA ARG A 328 -19.05 -6.71 0.30
C ARG A 328 -19.33 -7.28 -1.10
N LYS A 329 -20.50 -7.00 -1.67
CA LYS A 329 -20.89 -7.46 -3.02
C LYS A 329 -20.06 -6.76 -4.10
N ARG A 330 -19.98 -5.43 -4.08
CA ARG A 330 -19.27 -4.66 -5.13
C ARG A 330 -17.76 -4.90 -5.12
N SER A 331 -17.14 -5.11 -3.95
CA SER A 331 -15.71 -5.43 -3.84
C SER A 331 -15.37 -6.90 -4.14
N ARG A 332 -16.38 -7.78 -4.40
CA ARG A 332 -16.14 -9.22 -4.63
C ARG A 332 -15.19 -9.48 -5.81
N LYS A 333 -15.38 -8.80 -6.93
CA LYS A 333 -14.50 -8.97 -8.11
C LYS A 333 -13.05 -8.60 -7.78
N LEU A 334 -12.85 -7.53 -7.03
CA LEU A 334 -11.52 -7.07 -6.60
C LEU A 334 -10.83 -8.12 -5.71
N ARG A 335 -11.56 -8.67 -4.73
CA ARG A 335 -11.04 -9.71 -3.83
C ARG A 335 -10.77 -11.03 -4.56
N LEU A 336 -11.64 -11.44 -5.47
CA LEU A 336 -11.40 -12.63 -6.32
C LEU A 336 -10.17 -12.44 -7.19
N LYS A 337 -9.98 -11.26 -7.82
CA LYS A 337 -8.77 -10.94 -8.58
C LYS A 337 -7.50 -11.04 -7.71
N LEU A 338 -7.56 -10.64 -6.45
CA LEU A 338 -6.45 -10.82 -5.50
C LEU A 338 -6.17 -12.29 -5.22
N LEU A 339 -7.21 -13.09 -4.96
CA LEU A 339 -7.04 -14.53 -4.70
C LEU A 339 -6.47 -15.27 -5.92
N THR A 340 -6.88 -14.91 -7.15
CA THR A 340 -6.30 -15.56 -8.35
C THR A 340 -4.80 -15.30 -8.48
N LYS A 341 -4.28 -14.21 -7.89
CA LYS A 341 -2.85 -13.97 -7.85
C LYS A 341 -2.09 -14.97 -6.96
N ILE A 342 -2.75 -15.65 -6.01
CA ILE A 342 -2.16 -16.74 -5.22
C ILE A 342 -1.72 -17.90 -6.14
N LEU A 343 -2.45 -18.14 -7.24
CA LEU A 343 -2.11 -19.18 -8.21
C LEU A 343 -0.74 -18.96 -8.88
N LYS A 344 -0.21 -17.75 -8.83
CA LYS A 344 1.13 -17.42 -9.32
C LYS A 344 2.24 -17.79 -8.32
N ASN A 345 1.91 -17.91 -7.02
CA ASN A 345 2.91 -18.12 -5.98
C ASN A 345 3.76 -19.37 -6.21
N PRO A 346 3.23 -20.55 -6.58
CA PRO A 346 4.04 -21.73 -6.85
C PRO A 346 5.07 -21.49 -7.98
N PHE A 347 4.67 -20.80 -9.04
CA PHE A 347 5.56 -20.51 -10.18
C PHE A 347 6.63 -19.45 -9.86
N MET A 348 6.34 -18.54 -8.94
CA MET A 348 7.29 -17.51 -8.51
C MET A 348 8.22 -18.01 -7.40
N TYR A 349 7.67 -18.72 -6.43
CA TYR A 349 8.37 -18.98 -5.16
C TYR A 349 8.79 -20.44 -4.96
N GLN A 350 8.14 -21.41 -5.61
CA GLN A 350 8.59 -22.79 -5.56
C GLN A 350 9.80 -22.98 -6.52
N PRO A 351 10.99 -23.41 -6.02
CA PRO A 351 12.23 -23.35 -6.76
C PRO A 351 12.23 -24.14 -8.06
N THR A 352 11.64 -25.34 -8.06
CA THR A 352 11.61 -26.22 -9.25
C THR A 352 10.74 -25.63 -10.35
N LEU A 353 9.54 -25.14 -10.01
CA LEU A 353 8.63 -24.54 -10.98
C LEU A 353 9.19 -23.21 -11.51
N ARG A 354 9.75 -22.37 -10.64
CA ARG A 354 10.43 -21.14 -11.06
C ARG A 354 11.57 -21.43 -12.03
N ASN A 355 12.42 -22.40 -11.69
CA ASN A 355 13.53 -22.80 -12.54
C ASN A 355 13.06 -23.31 -13.91
N LEU A 356 11.96 -24.10 -13.96
CA LEU A 356 11.35 -24.54 -15.20
C LEU A 356 10.87 -23.36 -16.06
N VAL A 357 10.15 -22.42 -15.48
CA VAL A 357 9.68 -21.20 -16.17
C VAL A 357 10.87 -20.38 -16.68
N MET A 358 11.90 -20.19 -15.87
CA MET A 358 13.09 -19.44 -16.30
C MET A 358 13.90 -20.18 -17.36
N ARG A 359 13.91 -21.52 -17.35
CA ARG A 359 14.55 -22.34 -18.40
C ARG A 359 13.82 -22.22 -19.73
N SER A 360 12.50 -22.27 -19.73
CA SER A 360 11.71 -22.22 -20.96
C SER A 360 11.87 -20.89 -21.71
N GLY A 361 12.27 -19.81 -21.00
CA GLY A 361 12.39 -18.48 -21.60
C GLY A 361 11.07 -17.86 -22.06
N ILE A 362 9.92 -18.45 -21.69
CA ILE A 362 8.59 -17.92 -22.04
C ILE A 362 8.49 -16.47 -21.56
N ALA A 363 8.14 -15.57 -22.49
CA ALA A 363 8.03 -14.12 -22.27
C ALA A 363 9.35 -13.43 -21.85
N ALA A 364 10.49 -14.10 -21.92
CA ALA A 364 11.78 -13.46 -21.69
C ALA A 364 12.22 -12.65 -22.92
N GLU A 365 12.77 -11.47 -22.67
CA GLU A 365 13.35 -10.61 -23.69
C GLU A 365 14.83 -10.95 -23.90
N ARG A 366 15.28 -10.89 -25.14
CA ARG A 366 16.71 -10.93 -25.48
C ARG A 366 17.23 -9.50 -25.44
N VAL A 367 17.88 -9.13 -24.37
CA VAL A 367 18.55 -7.82 -24.29
C VAL A 367 19.83 -7.92 -25.09
N LYS A 368 19.93 -7.17 -26.19
CA LYS A 368 21.21 -6.96 -26.89
C LYS A 368 22.04 -6.00 -26.04
N ILE A 369 23.10 -6.49 -25.46
CA ILE A 369 24.09 -5.66 -24.76
C ILE A 369 25.18 -5.46 -25.80
N ASP A 370 25.24 -4.27 -26.40
CA ASP A 370 26.40 -3.86 -27.16
C ASP A 370 27.56 -3.69 -26.16
N ASN A 371 28.59 -4.50 -26.32
CA ASN A 371 29.81 -4.49 -25.51
C ASN A 371 30.61 -3.21 -25.76
#